data_39d1296be5088f8b5843c8d2022a7b72
#
_entry.id   39d1296be5088f8b5843c8d2022a7b72
#
_cell.length_a   1.000
_cell.length_b   1.000
_cell.length_c   1.000
_cell.angle_alpha   90.00
_cell.angle_beta   90.00
_cell.angle_gamma   90.00
#
_symmetry.space_group_name_H-M   'P 1'
#
loop_
_entity.id
_entity.type
_entity.pdbx_description
1 polymer ?
#
loop_
_entity_poly.entity_id
_entity_poly.type
_entity_poly.pdbx_seq_one_letter_code
_entity_poly.pdbx_strand_id
1 'polypeptide(L)'
;MSRTDRVFLAFLIASVPAACSTTQPPNDRAVCEAYSAERSRVEVVADGTVTRVLGVAPGRVSPHEGFLLRLESGCSLVVRVEANTDFTGRIGLSEGQRVAVKGEYEYYPRGGVVHWTHRDPRGRHEGGYIEAGGRLYE
;
A
#
# COMPACT_ATOMS: atom_id res chain seq x y z
N MET A 1 10.83 -68.44 21.96
CA MET A 1 10.27 -67.17 22.47
C MET A 1 10.90 -66.02 21.69
N SER A 2 10.20 -65.54 20.68
CA SER A 2 10.68 -64.45 19.82
C SER A 2 10.03 -63.14 20.26
N ARG A 3 10.82 -62.18 20.72
CA ARG A 3 10.36 -60.81 21.01
C ARG A 3 10.51 -59.97 19.75
N THR A 4 9.34 -59.56 19.21
CA THR A 4 9.23 -58.67 18.09
C THR A 4 9.32 -57.23 18.61
N ASP A 5 10.45 -56.57 18.43
CA ASP A 5 10.61 -55.14 18.73
C ASP A 5 9.89 -54.30 17.63
N ARG A 6 8.82 -53.64 18.02
CA ARG A 6 8.14 -52.66 17.17
C ARG A 6 8.82 -51.30 17.32
N VAL A 7 9.57 -50.91 16.29
CA VAL A 7 10.11 -49.58 16.17
C VAL A 7 8.98 -48.63 15.76
N PHE A 8 8.58 -47.72 16.67
CA PHE A 8 7.67 -46.62 16.35
C PHE A 8 8.49 -45.48 15.74
N LEU A 9 8.32 -45.26 14.44
CA LEU A 9 8.88 -44.14 13.74
C LEU A 9 7.95 -42.93 13.99
N ALA A 10 8.38 -41.99 14.88
CA ALA A 10 7.67 -40.76 15.14
C ALA A 10 7.93 -39.78 14.00
N PHE A 11 6.94 -39.47 13.16
CA PHE A 11 6.97 -38.41 12.22
C PHE A 11 6.83 -37.06 12.95
N LEU A 12 7.90 -36.29 13.05
CA LEU A 12 7.86 -34.89 13.44
C LEU A 12 7.31 -34.06 12.28
N ILE A 13 6.06 -33.63 12.40
CA ILE A 13 5.47 -32.64 11.49
C ILE A 13 5.99 -31.27 11.93
N ALA A 14 6.95 -30.71 11.20
CA ALA A 14 7.39 -29.34 11.39
C ALA A 14 6.33 -28.38 10.88
N SER A 15 5.61 -27.73 11.80
CA SER A 15 4.69 -26.64 11.49
C SER A 15 5.50 -25.43 11.06
N VAL A 16 5.48 -25.07 9.78
CA VAL A 16 6.01 -23.79 9.27
C VAL A 16 5.01 -22.70 9.65
N PRO A 17 5.39 -21.69 10.46
CA PRO A 17 4.50 -20.58 10.71
C PRO A 17 4.30 -19.79 9.41
N ALA A 18 3.06 -19.68 8.95
CA ALA A 18 2.68 -18.77 7.90
C ALA A 18 2.98 -17.33 8.39
N ALA A 19 3.93 -16.66 7.75
CA ALA A 19 4.17 -15.25 7.99
C ALA A 19 2.92 -14.48 7.53
N CYS A 20 2.06 -14.09 8.48
CA CYS A 20 1.00 -13.13 8.23
C CYS A 20 1.67 -11.79 7.89
N SER A 21 1.64 -11.39 6.63
CA SER A 21 1.91 -10.00 6.25
C SER A 21 0.82 -9.14 6.87
N THR A 22 1.12 -8.52 8.01
CA THR A 22 0.21 -7.57 8.65
C THR A 22 0.31 -6.25 7.89
N THR A 23 -0.55 -6.05 6.89
CA THR A 23 -0.81 -4.72 6.36
C THR A 23 -1.40 -3.87 7.48
N GLN A 24 -0.82 -2.70 7.70
CA GLN A 24 -1.32 -1.76 8.70
C GLN A 24 -2.75 -1.33 8.32
N PRO A 25 -3.70 -1.31 9.27
CA PRO A 25 -5.07 -0.90 8.96
C PRO A 25 -5.10 0.56 8.47
N PRO A 26 -5.97 0.88 7.49
CA PRO A 26 -6.14 2.25 7.00
C PRO A 26 -6.52 3.21 8.11
N ASN A 27 -5.98 4.42 8.04
CA ASN A 27 -6.25 5.52 8.95
C ASN A 27 -6.37 6.84 8.18
N ASP A 28 -7.47 7.01 7.46
CA ASP A 28 -7.76 8.23 6.67
C ASP A 28 -7.71 9.50 7.51
N ARG A 29 -7.97 9.37 8.81
CA ARG A 29 -7.90 10.50 9.75
C ARG A 29 -6.51 11.13 9.76
N ALA A 30 -5.44 10.35 9.64
CA ALA A 30 -4.08 10.89 9.58
C ALA A 30 -3.87 11.80 8.37
N VAL A 31 -4.45 11.44 7.21
CA VAL A 31 -4.44 12.29 6.00
C VAL A 31 -5.23 13.57 6.23
N CYS A 32 -6.44 13.46 6.81
CA CYS A 32 -7.30 14.60 7.10
C CYS A 32 -6.63 15.61 8.06
N GLU A 33 -5.98 15.10 9.10
CA GLU A 33 -5.24 15.93 10.07
C GLU A 33 -4.01 16.58 9.43
N ALA A 34 -3.27 15.85 8.61
CA ALA A 34 -2.12 16.40 7.89
C ALA A 34 -2.56 17.50 6.89
N TYR A 35 -3.66 17.29 6.17
CA TYR A 35 -4.22 18.29 5.27
C TYR A 35 -4.67 19.54 6.02
N SER A 36 -5.45 19.39 7.09
CA SER A 36 -5.96 20.51 7.89
C SER A 36 -4.85 21.34 8.55
N ALA A 37 -3.74 20.69 8.88
CA ALA A 37 -2.57 21.33 9.49
C ALA A 37 -1.50 21.75 8.46
N GLU A 38 -1.78 21.63 7.16
CA GLU A 38 -0.85 21.93 6.06
C GLU A 38 0.52 21.24 6.21
N ARG A 39 0.52 20.01 6.74
CA ARG A 39 1.74 19.23 6.99
C ARG A 39 2.09 18.33 5.84
N SER A 40 3.38 18.34 5.49
CA SER A 40 4.02 17.43 4.53
C SER A 40 4.93 16.42 5.24
N ARG A 41 5.36 15.40 4.51
CA ARG A 41 6.24 14.32 4.97
C ARG A 41 5.62 13.53 6.13
N VAL A 42 4.36 13.16 5.96
CA VAL A 42 3.61 12.35 6.92
C VAL A 42 3.38 10.96 6.33
N GLU A 43 3.90 9.92 6.98
CA GLU A 43 3.57 8.54 6.60
C GLU A 43 2.10 8.26 6.89
N VAL A 44 1.40 7.75 5.90
CA VAL A 44 -0.03 7.48 5.97
C VAL A 44 -0.38 6.10 5.41
N VAL A 45 -1.45 5.53 5.94
CA VAL A 45 -2.15 4.40 5.32
C VAL A 45 -3.59 4.84 5.16
N ALA A 46 -4.06 4.93 3.93
CA ALA A 46 -5.41 5.39 3.61
C ALA A 46 -6.13 4.40 2.71
N ASP A 47 -7.45 4.41 2.76
CA ASP A 47 -8.27 3.68 1.81
C ASP A 47 -9.37 4.57 1.22
N GLY A 48 -9.82 4.19 0.04
CA GLY A 48 -10.80 5.01 -0.64
C GLY A 48 -11.26 4.42 -1.97
N THR A 49 -12.04 5.22 -2.66
CA THR A 49 -12.55 4.90 -3.99
C THR A 49 -11.85 5.76 -5.05
N VAL A 50 -11.35 5.12 -6.10
CA VAL A 50 -10.77 5.80 -7.25
C VAL A 50 -11.85 6.62 -7.95
N THR A 51 -11.68 7.94 -7.98
CA THR A 51 -12.62 8.85 -8.65
C THR A 51 -12.17 9.26 -10.04
N ARG A 52 -10.88 9.12 -10.34
CA ARG A 52 -10.31 9.39 -11.64
C ARG A 52 -8.97 8.69 -11.83
N VAL A 53 -8.77 8.08 -12.98
CA VAL A 53 -7.48 7.55 -13.42
C VAL A 53 -6.79 8.62 -14.27
N LEU A 54 -5.57 9.01 -13.91
CA LEU A 54 -4.79 10.02 -14.63
C LEU A 54 -3.84 9.39 -15.67
N GLY A 55 -3.66 8.07 -15.59
CA GLY A 55 -2.76 7.32 -16.46
C GLY A 55 -1.30 7.46 -16.08
N VAL A 56 -0.42 7.01 -16.98
CA VAL A 56 1.03 7.07 -16.79
C VAL A 56 1.60 8.34 -17.44
N ALA A 57 2.34 9.10 -16.64
CA ALA A 57 3.05 10.28 -17.11
C ALA A 57 4.57 10.15 -16.83
N PRO A 58 5.43 10.75 -17.67
CA PRO A 58 6.85 10.81 -17.39
C PRO A 58 7.10 11.65 -16.13
N GLY A 59 7.90 11.11 -15.21
CA GLY A 59 8.41 11.85 -14.06
C GLY A 59 9.82 12.39 -14.31
N ARG A 60 10.38 13.09 -13.32
CA ARG A 60 11.76 13.59 -13.41
C ARG A 60 12.80 12.47 -13.47
N VAL A 61 12.53 11.36 -12.80
CA VAL A 61 13.45 10.20 -12.66
C VAL A 61 12.86 8.95 -13.29
N SER A 62 11.56 8.72 -13.07
CA SER A 62 10.85 7.53 -13.53
C SER A 62 9.40 7.85 -13.86
N PRO A 63 8.74 7.07 -14.72
CA PRO A 63 7.32 7.26 -15.00
C PRO A 63 6.46 6.91 -13.78
N HIS A 64 5.34 7.61 -13.63
CA HIS A 64 4.38 7.40 -12.54
C HIS A 64 2.98 7.20 -13.11
N GLU A 65 2.27 6.22 -12.56
CA GLU A 65 0.83 6.07 -12.74
C GLU A 65 0.12 6.86 -11.66
N GLY A 66 -0.71 7.82 -12.08
CA GLY A 66 -1.44 8.71 -11.16
C GLY A 66 -2.93 8.40 -11.13
N PHE A 67 -3.55 8.60 -9.96
CA PHE A 67 -5.00 8.55 -9.81
C PHE A 67 -5.48 9.44 -8.67
N LEU A 68 -6.78 9.76 -8.65
CA LEU A 68 -7.44 10.47 -7.58
C LEU A 68 -8.23 9.50 -6.72
N LEU A 69 -7.99 9.53 -5.41
CA LEU A 69 -8.59 8.69 -4.39
C LEU A 69 -9.44 9.54 -3.46
N ARG A 70 -10.75 9.28 -3.42
CA ARG A 70 -11.64 9.85 -2.41
C ARG A 70 -11.60 8.97 -1.17
N LEU A 71 -11.22 9.55 -0.04
CA LEU A 71 -11.12 8.84 1.23
C LEU A 71 -12.48 8.30 1.68
N GLU A 72 -12.50 7.11 2.30
CA GLU A 72 -13.72 6.47 2.79
C GLU A 72 -14.19 7.03 4.12
N SER A 73 -13.27 7.52 4.94
CA SER A 73 -13.57 7.95 6.30
C SER A 73 -12.85 9.24 6.68
N GLY A 74 -13.19 9.78 7.83
CA GLY A 74 -12.52 10.94 8.43
C GLY A 74 -12.90 12.29 7.82
N CYS A 75 -12.78 12.46 6.52
CA CYS A 75 -13.16 13.68 5.81
C CYS A 75 -13.46 13.38 4.33
N SER A 76 -14.16 14.29 3.66
CA SER A 76 -14.49 14.14 2.23
C SER A 76 -13.36 14.64 1.33
N LEU A 77 -12.11 14.28 1.65
CA LEU A 77 -10.95 14.70 0.89
C LEU A 77 -10.72 13.79 -0.32
N VAL A 78 -10.29 14.39 -1.41
CA VAL A 78 -9.75 13.67 -2.57
C VAL A 78 -8.26 13.95 -2.63
N VAL A 79 -7.47 12.88 -2.53
CA VAL A 79 -6.01 12.96 -2.61
C VAL A 79 -5.52 12.43 -3.95
N ARG A 80 -4.41 12.96 -4.46
CA ARG A 80 -3.71 12.37 -5.59
C ARG A 80 -2.79 11.27 -5.08
N VAL A 81 -2.73 10.15 -5.79
CA VAL A 81 -1.78 9.07 -5.51
C VAL A 81 -0.88 8.90 -6.72
N GLU A 82 0.40 8.74 -6.48
CA GLU A 82 1.44 8.53 -7.48
C GLU A 82 2.15 7.20 -7.23
N ALA A 83 2.10 6.32 -8.22
CA ALA A 83 2.81 5.04 -8.21
C ALA A 83 3.97 5.06 -9.18
N ASN A 84 5.18 4.81 -8.70
CA ASN A 84 6.36 4.68 -9.55
C ASN A 84 6.32 3.34 -10.28
N THR A 85 6.10 3.38 -11.60
CA THR A 85 5.90 2.16 -12.41
C THR A 85 7.16 1.33 -12.62
N ASP A 86 8.34 1.84 -12.32
CA ASP A 86 9.58 1.07 -12.33
C ASP A 86 9.61 0.04 -11.18
N PHE A 87 8.89 0.31 -10.08
CA PHE A 87 8.77 -0.58 -8.93
C PHE A 87 7.45 -1.37 -8.95
N THR A 88 6.33 -0.68 -9.06
CA THR A 88 5.01 -1.31 -8.99
C THR A 88 4.58 -2.03 -10.27
N GLY A 89 5.20 -1.71 -11.41
CA GLY A 89 4.61 -1.97 -12.71
C GLY A 89 3.35 -1.11 -12.93
N ARG A 90 2.60 -1.39 -13.98
CA ARG A 90 1.28 -0.76 -14.21
C ARG A 90 0.23 -1.45 -13.36
N ILE A 91 -0.55 -0.67 -12.63
CA ILE A 91 -1.59 -1.17 -11.74
C ILE A 91 -2.88 -1.45 -12.54
N GLY A 92 -3.21 -0.58 -13.50
CA GLY A 92 -4.37 -0.75 -14.36
C GLY A 92 -5.69 -0.53 -13.62
N LEU A 93 -5.78 0.53 -12.83
CA LEU A 93 -6.96 0.88 -12.04
C LEU A 93 -8.15 1.31 -12.89
N SER A 94 -9.35 1.18 -12.32
CA SER A 94 -10.61 1.69 -12.87
C SER A 94 -11.29 2.64 -11.89
N GLU A 95 -12.02 3.61 -12.40
CA GLU A 95 -12.87 4.47 -11.58
C GLU A 95 -13.94 3.64 -10.87
N GLY A 96 -14.23 3.98 -9.60
CA GLY A 96 -15.11 3.21 -8.74
C GLY A 96 -14.42 2.05 -7.98
N GLN A 97 -13.18 1.71 -8.30
CA GLN A 97 -12.44 0.66 -7.62
C GLN A 97 -11.99 1.11 -6.22
N ARG A 98 -12.08 0.21 -5.25
CA ARG A 98 -11.53 0.43 -3.91
C ARG A 98 -10.03 0.13 -3.92
N VAL A 99 -9.29 1.00 -3.24
CA VAL A 99 -7.83 0.93 -3.14
C VAL A 99 -7.40 1.32 -1.74
N ALA A 100 -6.47 0.57 -1.17
CA ALA A 100 -5.71 1.01 -0.01
C ALA A 100 -4.30 1.41 -0.44
N VAL A 101 -3.73 2.44 0.19
CA VAL A 101 -2.42 2.99 -0.14
C VAL A 101 -1.63 3.30 1.12
N LYS A 102 -0.37 2.90 1.14
CA LYS A 102 0.62 3.35 2.12
C LYS A 102 1.69 4.15 1.40
N GLY A 103 2.06 5.30 1.97
CA GLY A 103 3.12 6.16 1.45
C GLY A 103 3.25 7.45 2.23
N GLU A 104 4.08 8.35 1.72
CA GLU A 104 4.31 9.66 2.31
C GLU A 104 3.35 10.68 1.72
N TYR A 105 2.61 11.36 2.59
CA TYR A 105 1.71 12.44 2.23
C TYR A 105 2.44 13.78 2.16
N GLU A 106 2.21 14.52 1.08
CA GLU A 106 2.66 15.89 0.87
C GLU A 106 1.46 16.81 0.70
N TYR A 107 1.46 17.91 1.44
CA TYR A 107 0.39 18.91 1.38
C TYR A 107 0.43 19.71 0.08
N TYR A 108 -0.72 19.83 -0.54
CA TYR A 108 -1.04 20.82 -1.59
C TYR A 108 -2.47 21.29 -1.40
N PRO A 109 -2.81 22.55 -1.76
CA PRO A 109 -4.16 23.12 -1.50
C PRO A 109 -5.34 22.33 -2.10
N ARG A 110 -5.09 21.45 -3.05
CA ARG A 110 -6.14 20.62 -3.70
C ARG A 110 -6.16 19.17 -3.19
N GLY A 111 -5.92 18.96 -1.91
CA GLY A 111 -6.02 17.65 -1.29
C GLY A 111 -4.69 16.96 -1.02
N GLY A 112 -3.61 17.43 -1.63
CA GLY A 112 -2.29 16.84 -1.46
C GLY A 112 -2.03 15.62 -2.34
N VAL A 113 -0.86 15.02 -2.14
CA VAL A 113 -0.42 13.83 -2.85
C VAL A 113 0.14 12.79 -1.88
N VAL A 114 -0.13 11.51 -2.14
CA VAL A 114 0.53 10.37 -1.51
C VAL A 114 1.48 9.77 -2.54
N HIS A 115 2.76 9.73 -2.22
CA HIS A 115 3.81 9.14 -3.04
C HIS A 115 4.68 8.20 -2.22
N TRP A 116 5.81 7.70 -2.76
CA TRP A 116 6.62 6.65 -2.12
C TRP A 116 5.80 5.38 -1.82
N THR A 117 4.86 5.06 -2.69
CA THR A 117 3.92 3.95 -2.58
C THR A 117 4.52 2.63 -3.06
N HIS A 118 5.79 2.37 -2.75
CA HIS A 118 6.54 1.18 -3.12
C HIS A 118 7.62 0.88 -2.08
N ARG A 119 8.19 -0.31 -2.12
CA ARG A 119 9.37 -0.65 -1.30
C ARG A 119 10.52 0.29 -1.63
N ASP A 120 11.32 0.61 -0.63
CA ASP A 120 12.62 1.22 -0.85
C ASP A 120 13.77 0.24 -0.54
N PRO A 121 14.33 -0.46 -1.54
CA PRO A 121 15.45 -1.38 -1.34
C PRO A 121 16.72 -0.70 -0.80
N ARG A 122 16.80 0.64 -0.88
CA ARG A 122 17.92 1.45 -0.40
C ARG A 122 17.71 2.03 0.99
N GLY A 123 16.52 1.84 1.58
CA GLY A 123 16.19 2.31 2.93
C GLY A 123 16.21 3.84 3.10
N ARG A 124 15.91 4.61 2.05
CA ARG A 124 15.91 6.08 2.09
C ARG A 124 14.58 6.66 2.56
N HIS A 125 13.51 5.87 2.48
CA HIS A 125 12.18 6.19 2.97
C HIS A 125 11.51 4.93 3.54
N GLU A 126 10.42 5.11 4.26
CA GLU A 126 9.60 3.99 4.70
C GLU A 126 8.95 3.31 3.48
N GLY A 127 8.93 1.98 3.46
CA GLY A 127 8.32 1.22 2.37
C GLY A 127 6.81 1.43 2.31
N GLY A 128 6.31 1.75 1.13
CA GLY A 128 4.89 1.89 0.84
C GLY A 128 4.33 0.77 -0.02
N TYR A 129 3.05 0.85 -0.34
CA TYR A 129 2.36 -0.08 -1.23
C TYR A 129 1.04 0.52 -1.76
N ILE A 130 0.50 -0.12 -2.79
CA ILE A 130 -0.89 0.05 -3.23
C ILE A 130 -1.52 -1.33 -3.25
N GLU A 131 -2.69 -1.47 -2.61
CA GLU A 131 -3.50 -2.68 -2.64
C GLU A 131 -4.77 -2.42 -3.44
N ALA A 132 -4.97 -3.19 -4.50
CA ALA A 132 -6.11 -3.05 -5.39
C ALA A 132 -6.53 -4.42 -5.94
N GLY A 133 -7.83 -4.73 -5.85
CA GLY A 133 -8.36 -6.00 -6.34
C GLY A 133 -7.75 -7.24 -5.67
N GLY A 134 -7.36 -7.13 -4.40
CA GLY A 134 -6.70 -8.21 -3.64
C GLY A 134 -5.24 -8.45 -4.00
N ARG A 135 -4.63 -7.56 -4.79
CA ARG A 135 -3.22 -7.60 -5.17
C ARG A 135 -2.45 -6.44 -4.55
N LEU A 136 -1.24 -6.73 -4.08
CA LEU A 136 -0.30 -5.76 -3.56
C LEU A 136 0.70 -5.36 -4.65
N TYR A 137 0.90 -4.05 -4.81
CA TYR A 137 1.86 -3.42 -5.71
C TYR A 137 2.85 -2.61 -4.86
N GLU A 138 4.15 -3.01 -4.90
CA GLU A 138 5.19 -2.43 -4.03
C GLU A 138 6.60 -2.50 -4.64
#